data_3068d746d24d189ab06221bf6306656d
#
_entry.id   3068d746d24d189ab06221bf6306656d
#
_cell.length_a   1.000
_cell.length_b   1.000
_cell.length_c   1.000
_cell.angle_alpha   90.00
_cell.angle_beta   90.00
_cell.angle_gamma   90.00
#
_symmetry.space_group_name_H-M   'P 1'
#
loop_
_entity.id
_entity.type
_entity.pdbx_description
1 polymer ?
#
loop_
_entity_poly.entity_id
_entity_poly.type
_entity_poly.pdbx_seq_one_letter_code
_entity_poly.pdbx_strand_id
1 'polypeptide(L)'
;MEIQDILTNEVASPPTVYHKLKTAIENPESTFQDFAEIIRSDAGLSSRLLRIVNSSFYGLSGPVDSITHALNILGVNQLGDLALATVVMTKFEGIPKDLINLDSYWRHNIASGLIVREIALLFGETNTERLYLLGLLHDIGGLVLCKESAGIARTCLSRANYEGKHLHHVEQEELGFTHAQ
;
A
#
# COMPACT_ATOMS: atom_id res chain seq x y z
N MET A 1 7.26 -6.74 -25.03
CA MET A 1 5.96 -6.42 -24.43
C MET A 1 6.09 -5.01 -23.85
N GLU A 2 5.20 -4.12 -24.25
CA GLU A 2 5.24 -2.74 -23.73
C GLU A 2 4.49 -2.67 -22.39
N ILE A 3 4.91 -1.77 -21.50
CA ILE A 3 4.21 -1.54 -20.21
C ILE A 3 2.72 -1.28 -20.44
N GLN A 4 2.37 -0.61 -21.54
CA GLN A 4 0.98 -0.30 -21.92
C GLN A 4 0.14 -1.56 -22.20
N ASP A 5 0.76 -2.65 -22.65
CA ASP A 5 0.06 -3.93 -22.90
C ASP A 5 -0.42 -4.57 -21.59
N ILE A 6 0.24 -4.26 -20.48
CA ILE A 6 -0.13 -4.74 -19.13
C ILE A 6 -1.21 -3.85 -18.51
N LEU A 7 -1.20 -2.55 -18.81
CA LEU A 7 -2.09 -1.55 -18.23
C LEU A 7 -3.43 -1.38 -18.96
N THR A 8 -3.71 -2.18 -20.01
CA THR A 8 -4.89 -2.02 -20.88
C THR A 8 -6.22 -2.40 -20.24
N ASN A 9 -6.24 -3.05 -19.11
CA ASN A 9 -7.48 -3.31 -18.40
C ASN A 9 -7.73 -2.22 -17.35
N GLU A 10 -8.89 -1.58 -17.47
CA GLU A 10 -9.41 -0.53 -16.62
C GLU A 10 -8.80 -0.57 -15.21
N VAL A 11 -7.92 0.38 -14.93
CA VAL A 11 -7.66 0.77 -13.55
C VAL A 11 -9.02 1.21 -13.03
N ALA A 12 -9.76 0.27 -12.46
CA ALA A 12 -11.12 0.49 -11.99
C ALA A 12 -11.13 1.77 -11.17
N SER A 13 -12.10 2.64 -11.44
CA SER A 13 -12.28 3.93 -10.76
C SER A 13 -12.02 3.72 -9.26
N PRO A 14 -11.23 4.59 -8.62
CA PRO A 14 -10.96 4.46 -7.20
C PRO A 14 -12.28 4.34 -6.43
N PRO A 15 -12.37 3.48 -5.40
CA PRO A 15 -13.59 3.36 -4.61
C PRO A 15 -14.06 4.72 -4.09
N THR A 16 -15.37 4.91 -3.97
CA THR A 16 -15.97 6.16 -3.48
C THR A 16 -15.35 6.65 -2.18
N VAL A 17 -14.94 5.72 -1.31
CA VAL A 17 -14.24 6.02 -0.05
C VAL A 17 -12.89 6.70 -0.28
N TYR A 18 -12.14 6.28 -1.31
CA TYR A 18 -10.87 6.92 -1.68
C TYR A 18 -11.09 8.41 -2.01
N HIS A 19 -12.07 8.71 -2.88
CA HIS A 19 -12.35 10.10 -3.24
C HIS A 19 -12.78 10.94 -2.04
N LYS A 20 -13.62 10.39 -1.17
CA LYS A 20 -14.05 11.06 0.06
C LYS A 20 -12.88 11.34 0.99
N LEU A 21 -12.00 10.34 1.22
CA LEU A 21 -10.80 10.51 2.05
C LEU A 21 -9.87 11.56 1.47
N LYS A 22 -9.58 11.51 0.16
CA LYS A 22 -8.75 12.50 -0.52
C LYS A 22 -9.32 13.91 -0.35
N THR A 23 -10.60 14.10 -0.63
CA THR A 23 -11.27 15.39 -0.47
C THR A 23 -11.21 15.89 0.97
N ALA A 24 -11.40 15.00 1.96
CA ALA A 24 -11.31 15.37 3.38
C ALA A 24 -9.88 15.76 3.78
N ILE A 25 -8.85 15.08 3.27
CA ILE A 25 -7.44 15.43 3.53
C ILE A 25 -7.10 16.81 2.96
N GLU A 26 -7.61 17.14 1.78
CA GLU A 26 -7.36 18.41 1.09
C GLU A 26 -8.19 19.58 1.67
N ASN A 27 -9.23 19.30 2.48
CA ASN A 27 -10.09 20.31 3.08
C ASN A 27 -9.63 20.69 4.49
N PRO A 28 -9.11 21.91 4.72
CA PRO A 28 -8.63 22.36 6.03
C PRO A 28 -9.73 22.43 7.11
N GLU A 29 -11.01 22.47 6.72
CA GLU A 29 -12.15 22.46 7.64
C GLU A 29 -12.56 21.05 8.10
N SER A 30 -11.96 20.00 7.53
CA SER A 30 -12.28 18.62 7.90
C SER A 30 -11.83 18.31 9.32
N THR A 31 -12.74 17.71 10.06
CA THR A 31 -12.54 17.34 11.47
C THR A 31 -12.15 15.86 11.59
N PHE A 32 -11.63 15.47 12.77
CA PHE A 32 -11.41 14.05 13.11
C PHE A 32 -12.68 13.21 12.94
N GLN A 33 -13.86 13.80 13.21
CA GLN A 33 -15.13 13.12 13.09
C GLN A 33 -15.47 12.79 11.63
N ASP A 34 -15.21 13.72 10.72
CA ASP A 34 -15.45 13.53 9.29
C ASP A 34 -14.63 12.35 8.75
N PHE A 35 -13.33 12.28 9.10
CA PHE A 35 -12.48 11.14 8.74
C PHE A 35 -13.00 9.83 9.31
N ALA A 36 -13.37 9.83 10.59
CA ALA A 36 -13.91 8.64 11.24
C ALA A 36 -15.19 8.15 10.55
N GLU A 37 -16.07 9.05 10.14
CA GLU A 37 -17.32 8.70 9.44
C GLU A 37 -17.06 8.14 8.05
N ILE A 38 -16.14 8.74 7.29
CA ILE A 38 -15.75 8.24 5.97
C ILE A 38 -15.21 6.82 6.08
N ILE A 39 -14.29 6.55 7.02
CA ILE A 39 -13.69 5.23 7.20
C ILE A 39 -14.75 4.23 7.70
N ARG A 40 -15.58 4.61 8.65
CA ARG A 40 -16.67 3.76 9.18
C ARG A 40 -17.75 3.44 8.16
N SER A 41 -17.89 4.24 7.11
CA SER A 41 -18.85 3.94 6.03
C SER A 41 -18.51 2.66 5.26
N ASP A 42 -17.27 2.15 5.39
CA ASP A 42 -16.81 0.88 4.82
C ASP A 42 -16.31 -0.05 5.93
N ALA A 43 -17.13 -1.06 6.26
CA ALA A 43 -16.80 -2.03 7.31
C ALA A 43 -15.55 -2.86 6.99
N GLY A 44 -15.31 -3.17 5.71
CA GLY A 44 -14.13 -3.91 5.27
C GLY A 44 -12.85 -3.08 5.46
N LEU A 45 -12.89 -1.81 5.08
CA LEU A 45 -11.79 -0.87 5.31
C LEU A 45 -11.51 -0.71 6.81
N SER A 46 -12.55 -0.46 7.62
CA SER A 46 -12.43 -0.32 9.07
C SER A 46 -11.78 -1.52 9.72
N SER A 47 -12.23 -2.73 9.38
CA SER A 47 -11.69 -3.98 9.92
C SER A 47 -10.22 -4.17 9.55
N ARG A 48 -9.85 -3.90 8.30
CA ARG A 48 -8.45 -4.00 7.83
C ARG A 48 -7.55 -2.98 8.51
N LEU A 49 -8.00 -1.73 8.62
CA LEU A 49 -7.24 -0.68 9.31
C LEU A 49 -6.99 -1.04 10.76
N LEU A 50 -8.00 -1.46 11.50
CA LEU A 50 -7.85 -1.86 12.90
C LEU A 50 -6.90 -3.06 13.04
N ARG A 51 -6.92 -4.01 12.12
CA ARG A 51 -5.96 -5.13 12.11
C ARG A 51 -4.52 -4.66 11.88
N ILE A 52 -4.29 -3.69 10.99
CA ILE A 52 -2.97 -3.12 10.73
C ILE A 52 -2.48 -2.36 11.97
N VAL A 53 -3.32 -1.49 12.52
CA VAL A 53 -3.00 -0.68 13.71
C VAL A 53 -2.69 -1.56 14.92
N ASN A 54 -3.41 -2.66 15.10
CA ASN A 54 -3.17 -3.62 16.19
C ASN A 54 -2.03 -4.61 15.92
N SER A 55 -1.34 -4.50 14.80
CA SER A 55 -0.18 -5.35 14.54
C SER A 55 0.98 -5.01 15.49
N SER A 56 1.85 -5.99 15.74
CA SER A 56 3.06 -5.81 16.55
C SER A 56 3.98 -4.70 16.05
N PHE A 57 3.77 -4.29 14.82
CA PHE A 57 4.53 -3.22 14.18
C PHE A 57 4.35 -1.86 14.87
N TYR A 58 3.12 -1.52 15.30
CA TYR A 58 2.87 -0.24 15.98
C TYR A 58 3.25 -0.26 17.46
N GLY A 59 3.55 -1.43 18.04
CA GLY A 59 4.03 -1.57 19.42
C GLY A 59 3.12 -0.95 20.47
N LEU A 60 1.81 -0.88 20.20
CA LEU A 60 0.86 -0.26 21.09
C LEU A 60 0.72 -1.04 22.39
N SER A 61 0.56 -0.35 23.50
CA SER A 61 0.43 -0.94 24.84
C SER A 61 -0.90 -1.63 25.10
N GLY A 62 -1.88 -1.46 24.22
CA GLY A 62 -3.20 -2.06 24.32
C GLY A 62 -3.93 -2.11 22.97
N PRO A 63 -5.04 -2.86 22.89
CA PRO A 63 -5.80 -3.01 21.67
C PRO A 63 -6.53 -1.71 21.30
N VAL A 64 -6.52 -1.40 20.02
CA VAL A 64 -7.31 -0.32 19.40
C VAL A 64 -8.58 -0.94 18.84
N ASP A 65 -9.71 -0.55 19.38
CA ASP A 65 -11.04 -1.14 19.12
C ASP A 65 -11.92 -0.29 18.20
N SER A 66 -11.52 0.94 17.92
CA SER A 66 -12.31 1.87 17.12
C SER A 66 -11.46 2.77 16.23
N ILE A 67 -12.04 3.22 15.11
CA ILE A 67 -11.40 4.18 14.20
C ILE A 67 -11.11 5.51 14.91
N THR A 68 -11.99 5.96 15.79
CA THR A 68 -11.75 7.17 16.59
C THR A 68 -10.54 7.01 17.51
N HIS A 69 -10.38 5.83 18.13
CA HIS A 69 -9.21 5.51 18.95
C HIS A 69 -7.93 5.49 18.10
N ALA A 70 -7.98 4.85 16.91
CA ALA A 70 -6.88 4.85 15.96
C ALA A 70 -6.46 6.27 15.53
N LEU A 71 -7.44 7.14 15.23
CA LEU A 71 -7.20 8.55 14.89
C LEU A 71 -6.51 9.32 16.03
N ASN A 72 -6.92 9.09 17.28
CA ASN A 72 -6.30 9.75 18.44
C ASN A 72 -4.84 9.33 18.65
N ILE A 73 -4.48 8.09 18.30
CA ILE A 73 -3.11 7.58 18.43
C ILE A 73 -2.23 7.98 17.25
N LEU A 74 -2.70 7.80 16.03
CA LEU A 74 -1.91 7.95 14.82
C LEU A 74 -2.05 9.33 14.16
N GLY A 75 -3.15 10.03 14.45
CA GLY A 75 -3.51 11.26 13.75
C GLY A 75 -4.19 11.01 12.41
N VAL A 76 -4.77 12.09 11.83
CA VAL A 76 -5.55 12.05 10.58
C VAL A 76 -4.68 11.63 9.41
N ASN A 77 -3.49 12.24 9.27
CA ASN A 77 -2.64 12.02 8.11
C ASN A 77 -2.21 10.56 8.03
N GLN A 78 -1.63 10.01 9.10
CA GLN A 78 -1.15 8.64 9.10
C GLN A 78 -2.27 7.61 8.94
N LEU A 79 -3.43 7.82 9.59
CA LEU A 79 -4.56 6.91 9.40
C LEU A 79 -5.19 7.07 8.02
N GLY A 80 -5.20 8.29 7.45
CA GLY A 80 -5.63 8.57 6.09
C GLY A 80 -4.77 7.83 5.06
N ASP A 81 -3.46 7.89 5.21
CA ASP A 81 -2.51 7.19 4.33
C ASP A 81 -2.67 5.66 4.40
N LEU A 82 -2.84 5.11 5.61
CA LEU A 82 -3.14 3.71 5.80
C LEU A 82 -4.48 3.31 5.17
N ALA A 83 -5.49 4.18 5.27
CA ALA A 83 -6.78 3.96 4.64
C ALA A 83 -6.65 3.93 3.11
N LEU A 84 -5.93 4.88 2.52
CA LEU A 84 -5.65 4.91 1.09
C LEU A 84 -4.91 3.64 0.63
N ALA A 85 -3.85 3.26 1.35
CA ALA A 85 -3.13 2.02 1.08
C ALA A 85 -4.05 0.80 1.14
N THR A 86 -4.91 0.72 2.16
CA THR A 86 -5.85 -0.40 2.33
C THR A 86 -6.86 -0.47 1.19
N VAL A 87 -7.32 0.67 0.68
CA VAL A 87 -8.19 0.73 -0.50
C VAL A 87 -7.46 0.21 -1.75
N VAL A 88 -6.20 0.60 -1.94
CA VAL A 88 -5.35 0.07 -3.02
C VAL A 88 -5.17 -1.44 -2.87
N MET A 89 -4.95 -1.94 -1.64
CA MET A 89 -4.80 -3.38 -1.34
C MET A 89 -5.98 -4.22 -1.85
N THR A 90 -7.21 -3.73 -1.74
CA THR A 90 -8.39 -4.47 -2.20
C THR A 90 -8.39 -4.74 -3.70
N LYS A 91 -7.73 -3.89 -4.47
CA LYS A 91 -7.63 -4.07 -5.93
C LYS A 91 -6.73 -5.26 -6.31
N PHE A 92 -5.87 -5.69 -5.40
CA PHE A 92 -4.94 -6.80 -5.61
C PHE A 92 -5.37 -8.09 -4.91
N GLU A 93 -6.60 -8.15 -4.39
CA GLU A 93 -7.19 -9.41 -3.93
C GLU A 93 -7.31 -10.38 -5.11
N GLY A 94 -7.11 -11.69 -4.83
CA GLY A 94 -7.20 -12.74 -5.84
C GLY A 94 -5.90 -13.10 -6.54
N ILE A 95 -4.79 -12.40 -6.28
CA ILE A 95 -3.48 -12.84 -6.77
C ILE A 95 -3.14 -14.22 -6.16
N PRO A 96 -2.68 -15.17 -6.99
CA PRO A 96 -2.29 -16.49 -6.51
C PRO A 96 -1.23 -16.42 -5.40
N LYS A 97 -1.45 -17.16 -4.32
CA LYS A 97 -0.56 -17.14 -3.14
C LYS A 97 0.84 -17.68 -3.39
N ASP A 98 1.00 -18.48 -4.45
CA ASP A 98 2.30 -18.98 -4.90
C ASP A 98 3.16 -17.91 -5.58
N LEU A 99 2.54 -16.81 -6.04
CA LEU A 99 3.26 -15.67 -6.59
C LEU A 99 3.68 -14.68 -5.50
N ILE A 100 2.79 -14.37 -4.58
CA ILE A 100 3.07 -13.40 -3.52
C ILE A 100 2.22 -13.66 -2.28
N ASN A 101 2.84 -13.51 -1.12
CA ASN A 101 2.12 -13.44 0.15
C ASN A 101 1.76 -11.99 0.43
N LEU A 102 0.50 -11.63 0.19
CA LEU A 102 0.02 -10.24 0.35
C LEU A 102 0.19 -9.69 1.78
N ASP A 103 0.06 -10.52 2.83
CA ASP A 103 0.28 -10.05 4.20
C ASP A 103 1.74 -9.66 4.43
N SER A 104 2.69 -10.45 3.95
CA SER A 104 4.12 -10.15 4.04
C SER A 104 4.49 -8.94 3.17
N TYR A 105 3.93 -8.86 1.99
CA TYR A 105 4.11 -7.73 1.07
C TYR A 105 3.69 -6.41 1.74
N TRP A 106 2.48 -6.34 2.30
CA TRP A 106 2.00 -5.12 2.92
C TRP A 106 2.74 -4.75 4.20
N ARG A 107 3.17 -5.75 5.00
CA ARG A 107 4.03 -5.50 6.16
C ARG A 107 5.35 -4.86 5.74
N HIS A 108 5.98 -5.37 4.68
CA HIS A 108 7.21 -4.81 4.12
C HIS A 108 7.00 -3.36 3.67
N ASN A 109 5.97 -3.10 2.89
CA ASN A 109 5.71 -1.76 2.34
C ASN A 109 5.35 -0.72 3.44
N ILE A 110 4.55 -1.11 4.43
CA ILE A 110 4.27 -0.26 5.59
C ILE A 110 5.56 0.05 6.35
N ALA A 111 6.38 -0.96 6.62
CA ALA A 111 7.67 -0.77 7.30
C ALA A 111 8.60 0.16 6.49
N SER A 112 8.70 -0.05 5.18
CA SER A 112 9.50 0.80 4.28
C SER A 112 9.02 2.26 4.31
N GLY A 113 7.72 2.49 4.23
CA GLY A 113 7.14 3.83 4.32
C GLY A 113 7.50 4.54 5.63
N LEU A 114 7.36 3.84 6.75
CA LEU A 114 7.67 4.40 8.06
C LEU A 114 9.17 4.67 8.24
N ILE A 115 10.04 3.78 7.79
CA ILE A 115 11.49 3.98 7.83
C ILE A 115 11.87 5.21 7.00
N VAL A 116 11.33 5.33 5.78
CA VAL A 116 11.59 6.49 4.92
C VAL A 116 11.13 7.78 5.60
N ARG A 117 9.94 7.79 6.22
CA ARG A 117 9.44 8.94 6.97
C ARG A 117 10.36 9.31 8.14
N GLU A 118 10.76 8.35 8.96
CA GLU A 118 11.65 8.59 10.11
C GLU A 118 13.02 9.12 9.66
N ILE A 119 13.58 8.55 8.59
CA ILE A 119 14.84 9.07 7.99
C ILE A 119 14.63 10.51 7.52
N ALA A 120 13.54 10.79 6.81
CA ALA A 120 13.23 12.13 6.34
C ALA A 120 13.13 13.16 7.48
N LEU A 121 12.49 12.80 8.60
CA LEU A 121 12.44 13.63 9.80
C LEU A 121 13.83 13.93 10.35
N LEU A 122 14.72 12.92 10.41
CA LEU A 122 16.11 13.09 10.86
C LEU A 122 16.90 14.05 9.97
N PHE A 123 16.60 14.11 8.67
CA PHE A 123 17.23 15.03 7.72
C PHE A 123 16.51 16.38 7.60
N GLY A 124 15.48 16.63 8.43
CA GLY A 124 14.75 17.90 8.46
C GLY A 124 13.81 18.12 7.27
N GLU A 125 13.44 17.04 6.58
CA GLU A 125 12.46 17.13 5.48
C GLU A 125 11.07 17.51 6.01
N THR A 126 10.41 18.40 5.29
CA THR A 126 9.10 18.92 5.70
C THR A 126 7.93 18.11 5.14
N ASN A 127 8.12 17.42 4.01
CA ASN A 127 7.06 16.65 3.35
C ASN A 127 7.20 15.14 3.62
N THR A 128 7.22 14.79 4.89
CA THR A 128 7.45 13.41 5.36
C THR A 128 6.31 12.46 4.98
N GLU A 129 5.07 12.96 4.88
CA GLU A 129 3.91 12.16 4.47
C GLU A 129 4.02 11.68 3.02
N ARG A 130 4.48 12.56 2.11
CA ARG A 130 4.75 12.17 0.72
C ARG A 130 5.82 11.09 0.65
N LEU A 131 6.87 11.20 1.45
CA LEU A 131 7.95 10.23 1.49
C LEU A 131 7.49 8.89 2.09
N TYR A 132 6.62 8.93 3.11
CA TYR A 132 5.93 7.75 3.59
C TYR A 132 5.16 7.02 2.49
N LEU A 133 4.34 7.76 1.71
CA LEU A 133 3.57 7.18 0.59
C LEU A 133 4.47 6.58 -0.49
N LEU A 134 5.59 7.22 -0.81
CA LEU A 134 6.57 6.65 -1.76
C LEU A 134 7.13 5.32 -1.24
N GLY A 135 7.51 5.25 0.02
CA GLY A 135 7.98 3.99 0.64
C GLY A 135 6.88 2.93 0.74
N LEU A 136 5.63 3.34 0.95
CA LEU A 136 4.48 2.44 1.01
C LEU A 136 4.11 1.82 -0.34
N LEU A 137 4.33 2.54 -1.44
CA LEU A 137 3.89 2.16 -2.79
C LEU A 137 5.06 1.79 -3.72
N HIS A 138 6.29 1.77 -3.23
CA HIS A 138 7.48 1.60 -4.07
C HIS A 138 7.48 0.33 -4.92
N ASP A 139 6.88 -0.75 -4.42
CA ASP A 139 6.84 -2.06 -5.07
C ASP A 139 5.50 -2.39 -5.73
N ILE A 140 4.59 -1.42 -5.87
CA ILE A 140 3.22 -1.70 -6.36
C ILE A 140 3.20 -2.31 -7.76
N GLY A 141 4.19 -2.01 -8.59
CA GLY A 141 4.34 -2.59 -9.92
C GLY A 141 4.45 -4.12 -9.89
N GLY A 142 5.06 -4.69 -8.85
CA GLY A 142 5.12 -6.14 -8.64
C GLY A 142 3.73 -6.76 -8.47
N LEU A 143 2.81 -6.09 -7.76
CA LEU A 143 1.43 -6.54 -7.65
C LEU A 143 0.68 -6.43 -8.98
N VAL A 144 0.90 -5.36 -9.75
CA VAL A 144 0.32 -5.19 -11.08
C VAL A 144 0.78 -6.34 -11.98
N LEU A 145 2.08 -6.64 -12.01
CA LEU A 145 2.63 -7.74 -12.80
C LEU A 145 2.03 -9.09 -12.39
N CYS A 146 1.94 -9.37 -11.09
CA CYS A 146 1.35 -10.60 -10.55
C CYS A 146 -0.13 -10.74 -10.90
N LYS A 147 -0.87 -9.64 -10.94
CA LYS A 147 -2.30 -9.64 -11.21
C LYS A 147 -2.62 -9.75 -12.69
N GLU A 148 -2.00 -8.89 -13.51
CA GLU A 148 -2.33 -8.77 -14.93
C GLU A 148 -1.59 -9.80 -15.79
N SER A 149 -0.44 -10.30 -15.33
CA SER A 149 0.44 -11.21 -16.07
C SER A 149 1.02 -12.31 -15.19
N ALA A 150 0.15 -13.05 -14.46
CA ALA A 150 0.55 -14.09 -13.51
C ALA A 150 1.53 -15.14 -14.08
N GLY A 151 1.40 -15.50 -15.36
CA GLY A 151 2.30 -16.44 -16.05
C GLY A 151 3.73 -15.89 -16.15
N ILE A 152 3.84 -14.63 -16.53
CA ILE A 152 5.15 -13.94 -16.67
C ILE A 152 5.76 -13.71 -15.28
N ALA A 153 4.97 -13.23 -14.31
CA ALA A 153 5.42 -13.09 -12.94
C ALA A 153 6.00 -14.40 -12.38
N ARG A 154 5.33 -15.53 -12.63
CA ARG A 154 5.80 -16.86 -12.21
C ARG A 154 7.12 -17.22 -12.88
N THR A 155 7.28 -16.94 -14.17
CA THR A 155 8.53 -17.18 -14.89
C THR A 155 9.67 -16.37 -14.30
N CYS A 156 9.46 -15.06 -14.08
CA CYS A 156 10.48 -14.18 -13.48
C CYS A 156 10.87 -14.63 -12.08
N LEU A 157 9.90 -14.94 -11.21
CA LEU A 157 10.13 -15.41 -9.84
C LEU A 157 10.89 -16.75 -9.82
N SER A 158 10.46 -17.71 -10.65
CA SER A 158 11.10 -19.03 -10.73
C SER A 158 12.53 -18.94 -11.23
N ARG A 159 12.76 -18.11 -12.25
CA ARG A 159 14.07 -17.86 -12.82
C ARG A 159 15.00 -17.14 -11.85
N ALA A 160 14.50 -16.10 -11.16
CA ALA A 160 15.24 -15.38 -10.13
C ALA A 160 15.72 -16.32 -9.01
N ASN A 161 14.84 -17.19 -8.51
CA ASN A 161 15.18 -18.19 -7.50
C ASN A 161 16.18 -19.23 -8.01
N TYR A 162 16.00 -19.74 -9.23
CA TYR A 162 16.88 -20.76 -9.82
C TYR A 162 18.30 -20.24 -10.10
N GLU A 163 18.39 -19.00 -10.63
CA GLU A 163 19.66 -18.37 -11.00
C GLU A 163 20.33 -17.62 -9.81
N GLY A 164 19.65 -17.48 -8.68
CA GLY A 164 20.12 -16.68 -7.53
C GLY A 164 20.26 -15.18 -7.86
N LYS A 165 19.48 -14.69 -8.82
CA LYS A 165 19.46 -13.28 -9.23
C LYS A 165 18.39 -12.50 -8.49
N HIS A 166 18.60 -11.18 -8.38
CA HIS A 166 17.53 -10.29 -7.92
C HIS A 166 16.40 -10.24 -8.98
N LEU A 167 15.17 -10.17 -8.51
CA LEU A 167 13.97 -10.22 -9.37
C LEU A 167 14.00 -9.13 -10.45
N HIS A 168 14.36 -7.90 -10.10
CA HIS A 168 14.41 -6.79 -11.05
C HIS A 168 15.40 -7.01 -12.22
N HIS A 169 16.48 -7.76 -12.02
CA HIS A 169 17.39 -8.11 -13.11
C HIS A 169 16.73 -9.08 -14.09
N VAL A 170 16.01 -10.07 -13.57
CA VAL A 170 15.28 -11.02 -14.39
C VAL A 170 14.14 -10.36 -15.14
N GLU A 171 13.40 -9.46 -14.47
CA GLU A 171 12.36 -8.66 -15.11
C GLU A 171 12.92 -7.82 -16.26
N GLN A 172 14.05 -7.15 -16.04
CA GLN A 172 14.72 -6.37 -17.09
C GLN A 172 15.13 -7.24 -18.28
N GLU A 173 15.61 -8.47 -18.03
CA GLU A 173 15.98 -9.42 -19.09
C GLU A 173 14.76 -9.96 -19.85
N GLU A 174 13.65 -10.27 -19.16
CA GLU A 174 12.45 -10.89 -19.75
C GLU A 174 11.48 -9.87 -20.37
N LEU A 175 11.35 -8.70 -19.74
CA LEU A 175 10.32 -7.71 -20.06
C LEU A 175 10.89 -6.44 -20.71
N GLY A 176 12.17 -6.14 -20.48
CA GLY A 176 12.75 -4.85 -20.85
C GLY A 176 12.47 -3.72 -19.89
N PHE A 177 11.77 -3.99 -18.79
CA PHE A 177 11.47 -3.06 -17.69
C PHE A 177 11.37 -3.82 -16.36
N THR A 178 11.26 -3.09 -15.25
CA THR A 178 11.15 -3.67 -13.88
C THR A 178 9.86 -3.22 -13.20
N HIS A 179 9.47 -3.91 -12.12
CA HIS A 179 8.33 -3.53 -11.29
C HIS A 179 8.46 -2.13 -10.64
N ALA A 180 9.67 -1.55 -10.59
CA ALA A 180 9.92 -0.22 -10.03
C ALA A 180 9.73 0.93 -11.04
N GLN A 181 9.44 0.63 -12.32
CA GLN A 181 9.20 1.59 -13.39
C GLN A 181 7.71 1.78 -13.68
#